data_046f9fb2e982d1a41e3505e673d4ecff
#
_entry.id   046f9fb2e982d1a41e3505e673d4ecff
#
_cell.length_a   1.000
_cell.length_b   1.000
_cell.length_c   1.000
_cell.angle_alpha   90.00
_cell.angle_beta   90.00
_cell.angle_gamma   90.00
#
_symmetry.space_group_name_H-M   'P 1'
#
loop_
_entity.id
_entity.type
_entity.pdbx_description
1 polymer ?
#
loop_
_entity_poly.entity_id
_entity_poly.type
_entity_poly.pdbx_seq_one_letter_code
_entity_poly.pdbx_strand_id
1 'polypeptide(L)'
;MSIFEKLFHTNKENTSDKEDKNMKIAVICANGKAGKLIVKEALDRKLDVTAVVRGENKTEASQVITKDLFDLTAADLKGFDVVIDAFGAWTEDTLPLHSTSLKHLCDILSGTDTRLLVVGGAGSLYVNAEHTAQVMDGPDFPDVFKPLASNMGKALTELRQRKDVRWTYISPAGD
;
A
#
# COMPACT_ATOMS: atom_id res chain seq x y z
N MET A 1 13.71 -4.07 12.51
CA MET A 1 12.27 -3.87 12.75
C MET A 1 11.55 -4.11 11.43
N SER A 2 10.80 -5.22 11.34
CA SER A 2 10.12 -5.65 10.10
C SER A 2 9.15 -4.55 9.63
N ILE A 3 8.93 -4.47 8.31
CA ILE A 3 7.93 -3.59 7.69
C ILE A 3 6.53 -3.80 8.31
N PHE A 4 6.28 -5.01 8.80
CA PHE A 4 5.06 -5.41 9.47
C PHE A 4 4.92 -4.86 10.89
N GLU A 5 5.99 -4.69 11.64
CA GLU A 5 5.93 -4.06 12.95
C GLU A 5 5.46 -2.60 12.85
N LYS A 6 5.83 -1.91 11.76
CA LYS A 6 5.34 -0.55 11.49
C LYS A 6 3.88 -0.50 11.03
N LEU A 7 3.39 -1.55 10.38
CA LEU A 7 2.01 -1.64 9.89
C LEU A 7 0.99 -1.86 11.02
N PHE A 8 1.38 -2.54 12.10
CA PHE A 8 0.46 -3.03 13.13
C PHE A 8 0.80 -2.55 14.56
N HIS A 9 1.74 -1.59 14.71
CA HIS A 9 1.98 -0.95 16.00
C HIS A 9 0.81 -0.01 16.32
N THR A 10 -0.21 -0.55 16.95
CA THR A 10 -1.18 0.23 17.71
C THR A 10 -0.66 0.39 19.13
N ASN A 11 -0.48 1.63 19.58
CA ASN A 11 -0.23 1.93 20.98
C ASN A 11 -1.25 1.20 21.85
N LYS A 12 -0.76 0.35 22.76
CA LYS A 12 -1.54 -0.17 23.87
C LYS A 12 -1.76 0.98 24.86
N GLU A 13 -2.79 1.76 24.65
CA GLU A 13 -3.38 2.55 25.73
C GLU A 13 -4.85 2.18 25.87
N ASN A 14 -5.15 1.58 27.01
CA ASN A 14 -6.43 1.36 27.66
C ASN A 14 -7.68 1.82 26.92
N THR A 15 -8.47 0.86 26.43
CA THR A 15 -9.93 0.99 26.43
C THR A 15 -10.55 -0.37 26.72
N SER A 16 -11.29 -0.40 27.83
CA SER A 16 -12.20 -1.44 28.26
C SER A 16 -13.17 -1.87 27.14
N ASP A 17 -13.37 -3.19 27.01
CA ASP A 17 -14.57 -3.86 26.48
C ASP A 17 -15.22 -3.27 25.22
N LYS A 18 -14.46 -3.23 24.10
CA LYS A 18 -15.04 -3.39 22.76
C LYS A 18 -14.70 -4.81 22.32
N GLU A 19 -15.73 -5.59 21.98
CA GLU A 19 -15.57 -6.85 21.26
C GLU A 19 -14.44 -6.67 20.23
N ASP A 20 -13.43 -7.55 20.26
CA ASP A 20 -12.37 -7.59 19.27
C ASP A 20 -12.99 -7.84 17.90
N LYS A 21 -13.49 -6.77 17.28
CA LYS A 21 -13.98 -6.82 15.90
C LYS A 21 -12.77 -7.17 15.05
N ASN A 22 -12.76 -8.39 14.53
CA ASN A 22 -11.68 -8.86 13.69
C ASN A 22 -11.50 -7.88 12.52
N MET A 23 -10.35 -7.20 12.45
CA MET A 23 -10.05 -6.17 11.47
C MET A 23 -10.10 -6.77 10.07
N LYS A 24 -10.93 -6.19 9.18
CA LYS A 24 -11.10 -6.61 7.80
C LYS A 24 -10.12 -5.91 6.89
N ILE A 25 -9.28 -6.68 6.21
CA ILE A 25 -8.21 -6.18 5.37
C ILE A 25 -8.39 -6.66 3.94
N ALA A 26 -8.33 -5.75 2.96
CA ALA A 26 -8.18 -6.09 1.56
C ALA A 26 -6.74 -5.83 1.11
N VAL A 27 -6.10 -6.79 0.46
CA VAL A 27 -4.75 -6.65 -0.12
C VAL A 27 -4.88 -6.59 -1.63
N ILE A 28 -4.61 -5.42 -2.20
CA ILE A 28 -4.65 -5.17 -3.63
C ILE A 28 -3.36 -5.70 -4.27
N CYS A 29 -3.47 -6.31 -5.45
CA CYS A 29 -2.36 -6.97 -6.14
C CYS A 29 -1.71 -8.09 -5.30
N ALA A 30 -2.54 -8.86 -4.60
CA ALA A 30 -2.12 -9.86 -3.61
C ALA A 30 -1.21 -10.96 -4.18
N ASN A 31 -1.28 -11.27 -5.47
CA ASN A 31 -0.42 -12.25 -6.12
C ASN A 31 1.04 -11.79 -6.31
N GLY A 32 1.34 -10.51 -6.12
CA GLY A 32 2.69 -9.96 -6.18
C GLY A 32 3.60 -10.46 -5.04
N LYS A 33 4.91 -10.21 -5.13
CA LYS A 33 5.87 -10.64 -4.10
C LYS A 33 5.49 -10.05 -2.72
N ALA A 34 5.30 -8.74 -2.65
CA ALA A 34 4.90 -8.07 -1.41
C ALA A 34 3.50 -8.51 -0.97
N GLY A 35 2.53 -8.56 -1.92
CA GLY A 35 1.15 -8.93 -1.64
C GLY A 35 1.02 -10.30 -0.97
N LYS A 36 1.73 -11.31 -1.47
CA LYS A 36 1.73 -12.66 -0.87
C LYS A 36 2.26 -12.68 0.56
N LEU A 37 3.35 -11.96 0.82
CA LEU A 37 3.94 -11.87 2.15
C LEU A 37 3.00 -11.13 3.12
N ILE A 38 2.33 -10.09 2.64
CA ILE A 38 1.35 -9.34 3.42
C ILE A 38 0.15 -10.22 3.78
N VAL A 39 -0.41 -10.94 2.80
CA VAL A 39 -1.52 -11.86 3.03
C VAL A 39 -1.13 -12.92 4.05
N LYS A 40 0.04 -13.55 3.87
CA LYS A 40 0.53 -14.58 4.78
C LYS A 40 0.65 -14.05 6.22
N GLU A 41 1.35 -12.95 6.40
CA GLU A 41 1.55 -12.34 7.73
C GLU A 41 0.23 -11.94 8.40
N ALA A 42 -0.72 -11.39 7.62
CA ALA A 42 -2.02 -11.02 8.13
C ALA A 42 -2.82 -12.25 8.60
N LEU A 43 -2.75 -13.36 7.86
CA LEU A 43 -3.36 -14.64 8.25
C LEU A 43 -2.69 -15.24 9.50
N ASP A 44 -1.35 -15.19 9.58
CA ASP A 44 -0.60 -15.64 10.76
C ASP A 44 -1.02 -14.87 12.02
N ARG A 45 -1.40 -13.60 11.85
CA ARG A 45 -1.97 -12.74 12.92
C ARG A 45 -3.47 -12.94 13.14
N LYS A 46 -4.11 -13.88 12.44
CA LYS A 46 -5.54 -14.18 12.53
C LYS A 46 -6.46 -13.00 12.15
N LEU A 47 -6.00 -12.13 11.24
CA LEU A 47 -6.81 -11.05 10.70
C LEU A 47 -7.76 -11.56 9.60
N ASP A 48 -8.86 -10.88 9.39
CA ASP A 48 -9.81 -11.19 8.31
C ASP A 48 -9.31 -10.59 6.98
N VAL A 49 -8.74 -11.44 6.13
CA VAL A 49 -8.01 -11.02 4.93
C VAL A 49 -8.69 -11.46 3.65
N THR A 50 -8.90 -10.50 2.76
CA THR A 50 -9.36 -10.72 1.39
C THR A 50 -8.25 -10.38 0.40
N ALA A 51 -7.90 -11.33 -0.47
CA ALA A 51 -6.96 -11.09 -1.56
C ALA A 51 -7.69 -10.49 -2.77
N VAL A 52 -7.19 -9.37 -3.30
CA VAL A 52 -7.67 -8.78 -4.56
C VAL A 52 -6.67 -9.11 -5.66
N VAL A 53 -7.11 -9.87 -6.66
CA VAL A 53 -6.26 -10.42 -7.72
C VAL A 53 -6.94 -10.31 -9.08
N ARG A 54 -6.17 -10.20 -10.17
CA ARG A 54 -6.72 -10.13 -11.54
C ARG A 54 -7.19 -11.48 -12.10
N GLY A 55 -6.69 -12.58 -11.55
CA GLY A 55 -6.97 -13.92 -12.05
C GLY A 55 -6.96 -14.92 -10.90
N GLU A 56 -6.43 -16.11 -11.13
CA GLU A 56 -6.34 -17.15 -10.11
C GLU A 56 -5.61 -16.66 -8.86
N ASN A 57 -6.18 -16.92 -7.68
CA ASN A 57 -5.55 -16.60 -6.41
C ASN A 57 -4.34 -17.51 -6.16
N LYS A 58 -3.18 -16.91 -5.95
CA LYS A 58 -1.92 -17.59 -5.63
C LYS A 58 -1.46 -17.30 -4.20
N THR A 59 -2.36 -16.85 -3.34
CA THR A 59 -2.14 -16.61 -1.92
C THR A 59 -2.85 -17.65 -1.07
N GLU A 60 -2.65 -17.60 0.24
CA GLU A 60 -3.32 -18.48 1.20
C GLU A 60 -4.68 -17.93 1.66
N ALA A 61 -5.09 -16.74 1.18
CA ALA A 61 -6.39 -16.17 1.55
C ALA A 61 -7.55 -17.00 0.99
N SER A 62 -8.53 -17.32 1.85
CA SER A 62 -9.75 -18.01 1.46
C SER A 62 -10.79 -17.05 0.86
N GLN A 63 -10.74 -15.77 1.22
CA GLN A 63 -11.59 -14.73 0.67
C GLN A 63 -10.87 -14.03 -0.48
N VAL A 64 -11.55 -13.91 -1.63
CA VAL A 64 -10.94 -13.40 -2.86
C VAL A 64 -11.91 -12.49 -3.60
N ILE A 65 -11.41 -11.35 -4.06
CA ILE A 65 -12.07 -10.51 -5.08
C ILE A 65 -11.24 -10.65 -6.36
N THR A 66 -11.85 -11.22 -7.39
CA THR A 66 -11.20 -11.38 -8.71
C THR A 66 -11.59 -10.22 -9.61
N LYS A 67 -10.78 -9.16 -9.59
CA LYS A 67 -10.91 -7.95 -10.42
C LYS A 67 -9.54 -7.33 -10.70
N ASP A 68 -9.43 -6.65 -11.84
CA ASP A 68 -8.32 -5.71 -12.03
C ASP A 68 -8.46 -4.54 -11.06
N LEU A 69 -7.32 -3.97 -10.64
CA LEU A 69 -7.30 -2.82 -9.74
C LEU A 69 -8.15 -1.66 -10.28
N PHE A 70 -8.08 -1.40 -11.58
CA PHE A 70 -8.81 -0.30 -12.22
C PHE A 70 -10.32 -0.57 -12.39
N ASP A 71 -10.76 -1.82 -12.24
CA ASP A 71 -12.17 -2.20 -12.25
C ASP A 71 -12.81 -2.20 -10.85
N LEU A 72 -12.00 -1.99 -9.80
CA LEU A 72 -12.52 -1.89 -8.44
C LEU A 72 -13.41 -0.65 -8.29
N THR A 73 -14.46 -0.82 -7.51
CA THR A 73 -15.41 0.25 -7.18
C THR A 73 -15.46 0.48 -5.66
N ALA A 74 -16.04 1.59 -5.24
CA ALA A 74 -16.26 1.86 -3.82
C ALA A 74 -17.10 0.75 -3.15
N ALA A 75 -18.02 0.11 -3.90
CA ALA A 75 -18.84 -0.99 -3.39
C ALA A 75 -18.00 -2.24 -3.09
N ASP A 76 -16.98 -2.54 -3.90
CA ASP A 76 -16.10 -3.68 -3.69
C ASP A 76 -15.27 -3.57 -2.41
N LEU A 77 -14.91 -2.33 -2.04
CA LEU A 77 -14.08 -2.05 -0.85
C LEU A 77 -14.89 -1.60 0.38
N LYS A 78 -16.22 -1.58 0.26
CA LYS A 78 -17.09 -1.21 1.38
C LYS A 78 -16.98 -2.22 2.52
N GLY A 79 -16.78 -1.71 3.73
CA GLY A 79 -16.73 -2.51 4.95
C GLY A 79 -15.36 -3.07 5.31
N PHE A 80 -14.33 -2.80 4.51
CA PHE A 80 -12.95 -3.03 4.92
C PHE A 80 -12.48 -1.91 5.85
N ASP A 81 -11.79 -2.28 6.93
CA ASP A 81 -11.16 -1.33 7.85
C ASP A 81 -9.85 -0.80 7.25
N VAL A 82 -9.15 -1.66 6.49
CA VAL A 82 -7.87 -1.34 5.86
C VAL A 82 -7.82 -1.90 4.43
N VAL A 83 -7.33 -1.10 3.52
CA VAL A 83 -6.92 -1.50 2.16
C VAL A 83 -5.42 -1.34 2.05
N ILE A 84 -4.71 -2.40 1.68
CA ILE A 84 -3.25 -2.39 1.48
C ILE A 84 -2.98 -2.43 -0.02
N ASP A 85 -2.40 -1.38 -0.54
CA ASP A 85 -1.96 -1.29 -1.93
C ASP A 85 -0.54 -1.87 -2.07
N ALA A 86 -0.46 -3.08 -2.63
CA ALA A 86 0.79 -3.74 -2.98
C ALA A 86 1.04 -3.72 -4.50
N PHE A 87 0.54 -2.70 -5.20
CA PHE A 87 0.77 -2.51 -6.63
C PHE A 87 2.26 -2.29 -6.91
N GLY A 88 2.74 -2.86 -8.01
CA GLY A 88 4.10 -2.65 -8.52
C GLY A 88 4.14 -2.74 -10.04
N ALA A 89 4.83 -1.80 -10.66
CA ALA A 89 5.10 -1.73 -12.09
C ALA A 89 6.60 -1.47 -12.28
N TRP A 90 7.21 -2.17 -13.24
CA TRP A 90 8.68 -2.26 -13.34
C TRP A 90 9.21 -1.92 -14.73
N THR A 91 8.35 -1.91 -15.75
CA THR A 91 8.74 -1.60 -17.14
C THR A 91 8.39 -0.16 -17.45
N GLU A 92 9.17 0.49 -18.32
CA GLU A 92 9.06 1.91 -18.62
C GLU A 92 7.66 2.34 -19.03
N ASP A 93 6.98 1.53 -19.83
CA ASP A 93 5.61 1.74 -20.28
C ASP A 93 4.56 1.62 -19.17
N THR A 94 4.87 0.90 -18.09
CA THR A 94 3.95 0.68 -16.96
C THR A 94 4.25 1.57 -15.74
N LEU A 95 5.42 2.20 -15.65
CA LEU A 95 5.79 3.07 -14.53
C LEU A 95 4.74 4.16 -14.22
N PRO A 96 4.10 4.82 -15.22
CA PRO A 96 3.07 5.83 -14.94
C PRO A 96 1.85 5.28 -14.20
N LEU A 97 1.64 3.96 -14.21
CA LEU A 97 0.54 3.31 -13.50
C LEU A 97 0.67 3.43 -11.97
N HIS A 98 1.86 3.74 -11.42
CA HIS A 98 1.99 4.05 -10.00
C HIS A 98 1.12 5.24 -9.58
N SER A 99 1.07 6.31 -10.39
CA SER A 99 0.21 7.46 -10.12
C SER A 99 -1.27 7.15 -10.39
N THR A 100 -1.58 6.54 -11.53
CA THR A 100 -2.98 6.34 -11.93
C THR A 100 -3.70 5.29 -11.09
N SER A 101 -3.01 4.20 -10.69
CA SER A 101 -3.58 3.20 -9.80
C SER A 101 -3.85 3.75 -8.41
N LEU A 102 -2.89 4.48 -7.85
CA LEU A 102 -3.04 5.09 -6.53
C LEU A 102 -4.14 6.16 -6.52
N LYS A 103 -4.21 6.97 -7.59
CA LYS A 103 -5.31 7.93 -7.77
C LYS A 103 -6.66 7.22 -7.77
N HIS A 104 -6.80 6.13 -8.53
CA HIS A 104 -8.03 5.36 -8.60
C HIS A 104 -8.45 4.83 -7.22
N LEU A 105 -7.53 4.22 -6.47
CA LEU A 105 -7.81 3.74 -5.10
C LEU A 105 -8.23 4.90 -4.19
N CYS A 106 -7.57 6.05 -4.27
CA CYS A 106 -7.96 7.22 -3.51
C CYS A 106 -9.36 7.71 -3.88
N ASP A 107 -9.72 7.71 -5.17
CA ASP A 107 -11.03 8.17 -5.62
C ASP A 107 -12.17 7.28 -5.09
N ILE A 108 -11.99 5.95 -5.12
CA ILE A 108 -13.01 5.01 -4.61
C ILE A 108 -13.06 4.93 -3.07
N LEU A 109 -12.01 5.35 -2.37
CA LEU A 109 -11.97 5.41 -0.92
C LEU A 109 -12.24 6.82 -0.35
N SER A 110 -12.47 7.81 -1.22
CA SER A 110 -12.71 9.19 -0.84
C SER A 110 -13.88 9.32 0.14
N GLY A 111 -13.66 10.04 1.24
CA GLY A 111 -14.67 10.29 2.27
C GLY A 111 -15.06 9.08 3.12
N THR A 112 -14.36 7.94 2.99
CA THR A 112 -14.59 6.76 3.82
C THR A 112 -13.69 6.74 5.06
N ASP A 113 -14.03 5.92 6.05
CA ASP A 113 -13.20 5.67 7.23
C ASP A 113 -12.11 4.62 6.97
N THR A 114 -12.14 3.94 5.83
CA THR A 114 -11.15 2.93 5.44
C THR A 114 -9.76 3.54 5.34
N ARG A 115 -8.79 2.92 6.01
CA ARG A 115 -7.38 3.34 5.89
C ARG A 115 -6.73 2.72 4.66
N LEU A 116 -6.09 3.53 3.85
CA LEU A 116 -5.25 3.10 2.73
C LEU A 116 -3.78 3.02 3.18
N LEU A 117 -3.18 1.84 3.14
CA LEU A 117 -1.75 1.65 3.34
C LEU A 117 -1.09 1.39 1.99
N VAL A 118 -0.14 2.22 1.61
CA VAL A 118 0.57 2.10 0.32
C VAL A 118 1.96 1.53 0.55
N VAL A 119 2.26 0.40 -0.08
CA VAL A 119 3.62 -0.15 -0.12
C VAL A 119 4.40 0.65 -1.17
N GLY A 120 5.19 1.59 -0.68
CA GLY A 120 5.94 2.51 -1.50
C GLY A 120 7.41 2.15 -1.65
N GLY A 121 8.23 3.15 -1.96
CA GLY A 121 9.68 3.05 -2.11
C GLY A 121 10.42 4.09 -1.28
N ALA A 122 11.70 3.83 -1.03
CA ALA A 122 12.56 4.71 -0.23
C ALA A 122 13.22 5.83 -1.05
N GLY A 123 13.19 5.77 -2.39
CA GLY A 123 13.89 6.73 -3.23
C GLY A 123 13.47 8.20 -3.03
N SER A 124 12.23 8.43 -2.60
CA SER A 124 11.69 9.76 -2.32
C SER A 124 11.88 10.25 -0.87
N LEU A 125 12.57 9.49 -0.02
CA LEU A 125 12.93 9.94 1.33
C LEU A 125 13.91 11.10 1.25
N TYR A 126 13.69 12.13 2.06
CA TYR A 126 14.63 13.25 2.16
C TYR A 126 15.87 12.85 2.97
N VAL A 127 17.04 13.32 2.51
CA VAL A 127 18.34 13.07 3.15
C VAL A 127 18.87 14.29 3.90
N ASN A 128 18.16 15.42 3.86
CA ASN A 128 18.51 16.65 4.55
C ASN A 128 17.30 17.29 5.23
N ALA A 129 17.55 18.11 6.25
CA ALA A 129 16.52 18.77 7.05
C ALA A 129 15.69 19.79 6.23
N GLU A 130 16.28 20.39 5.21
CA GLU A 130 15.65 21.38 4.33
C GLU A 130 14.67 20.73 3.33
N HIS A 131 14.63 19.40 3.25
CA HIS A 131 13.79 18.64 2.30
C HIS A 131 14.04 19.02 0.82
N THR A 132 15.31 19.25 0.46
CA THR A 132 15.72 19.65 -0.90
C THR A 132 16.43 18.55 -1.68
N ALA A 133 16.89 17.49 -1.01
CA ALA A 133 17.55 16.35 -1.62
C ALA A 133 16.89 15.04 -1.17
N GLN A 134 16.75 14.11 -2.10
CA GLN A 134 16.15 12.80 -1.87
C GLN A 134 17.19 11.70 -2.02
N VAL A 135 16.89 10.49 -1.50
CA VAL A 135 17.76 9.32 -1.64
C VAL A 135 18.11 9.05 -3.11
N MET A 136 17.14 9.19 -4.02
CA MET A 136 17.36 8.95 -5.46
C MET A 136 18.26 9.99 -6.15
N ASP A 137 18.52 11.14 -5.52
CA ASP A 137 19.41 12.17 -6.04
C ASP A 137 20.88 11.89 -5.67
N GLY A 138 21.12 10.94 -4.79
CA GLY A 138 22.44 10.59 -4.31
C GLY A 138 23.31 9.90 -5.39
N PRO A 139 24.65 10.07 -5.32
CA PRO A 139 25.56 9.51 -6.31
C PRO A 139 25.59 7.97 -6.30
N ASP A 140 25.26 7.36 -5.18
CA ASP A 140 25.24 5.90 -5.01
C ASP A 140 23.90 5.26 -5.40
N PHE A 141 22.90 6.06 -5.77
CA PHE A 141 21.59 5.52 -6.19
C PHE A 141 21.70 4.93 -7.61
N PRO A 142 21.38 3.63 -7.81
CA PRO A 142 21.53 3.00 -9.10
C PRO A 142 20.65 3.65 -10.18
N ASP A 143 21.26 4.05 -11.30
CA ASP A 143 20.55 4.73 -12.40
C ASP A 143 19.37 3.92 -12.94
N VAL A 144 19.49 2.58 -12.95
CA VAL A 144 18.43 1.67 -13.42
C VAL A 144 17.13 1.81 -12.60
N PHE A 145 17.20 2.24 -11.35
CA PHE A 145 16.03 2.43 -10.49
C PHE A 145 15.52 3.88 -10.46
N LYS A 146 16.23 4.84 -11.04
CA LYS A 146 15.80 6.24 -11.05
C LYS A 146 14.42 6.46 -11.70
N PRO A 147 14.10 5.86 -12.86
CA PRO A 147 12.77 5.99 -13.45
C PRO A 147 11.66 5.48 -12.53
N LEU A 148 11.86 4.33 -11.90
CA LEU A 148 10.93 3.76 -10.93
C LEU A 148 10.77 4.69 -9.72
N ALA A 149 11.86 5.10 -9.09
CA ALA A 149 11.86 5.97 -7.91
C ALA A 149 11.17 7.31 -8.20
N SER A 150 11.41 7.88 -9.39
CA SER A 150 10.78 9.13 -9.84
C SER A 150 9.26 8.98 -9.99
N ASN A 151 8.78 7.90 -10.63
CA ASN A 151 7.35 7.65 -10.78
C ASN A 151 6.66 7.38 -9.42
N MET A 152 7.30 6.63 -8.54
CA MET A 152 6.78 6.41 -7.18
C MET A 152 6.79 7.71 -6.36
N GLY A 153 7.83 8.53 -6.50
CA GLY A 153 7.92 9.84 -5.85
C GLY A 153 6.84 10.81 -6.34
N LYS A 154 6.54 10.80 -7.65
CA LYS A 154 5.43 11.55 -8.23
C LYS A 154 4.09 11.09 -7.63
N ALA A 155 3.83 9.79 -7.60
CA ALA A 155 2.61 9.24 -7.00
C ALA A 155 2.45 9.65 -5.53
N LEU A 156 3.55 9.64 -4.74
CA LEU A 156 3.53 10.13 -3.36
C LEU A 156 3.24 11.63 -3.27
N THR A 157 3.80 12.43 -4.18
CA THR A 157 3.54 13.88 -4.23
C THR A 157 2.05 14.17 -4.50
N GLU A 158 1.44 13.43 -5.42
CA GLU A 158 0.01 13.51 -5.70
C GLU A 158 -0.84 13.04 -4.51
N LEU A 159 -0.44 11.94 -3.85
CA LEU A 159 -1.11 11.43 -2.64
C LEU A 159 -1.12 12.45 -1.50
N ARG A 160 -0.02 13.20 -1.30
CA ARG A 160 0.07 14.25 -0.26
C ARG A 160 -0.95 15.36 -0.43
N GLN A 161 -1.50 15.56 -1.62
CA GLN A 161 -2.56 16.53 -1.87
C GLN A 161 -3.94 16.02 -1.43
N ARG A 162 -4.11 14.70 -1.24
CA ARG A 162 -5.38 14.10 -0.84
C ARG A 162 -5.62 14.32 0.66
N LYS A 163 -6.72 15.01 0.96
CA LYS A 163 -7.20 15.27 2.34
C LYS A 163 -8.48 14.48 2.67
N ASP A 164 -9.01 13.82 1.69
CA ASP A 164 -10.28 13.09 1.70
C ASP A 164 -10.11 11.57 1.86
N VAL A 165 -8.86 11.10 1.99
CA VAL A 165 -8.50 9.69 2.20
C VAL A 165 -7.59 9.56 3.41
N ARG A 166 -7.82 8.57 4.25
CA ARG A 166 -6.96 8.24 5.40
C ARG A 166 -5.82 7.34 4.93
N TRP A 167 -4.72 7.93 4.49
CA TRP A 167 -3.61 7.18 3.92
C TRP A 167 -2.37 7.13 4.82
N THR A 168 -1.56 6.12 4.60
CA THR A 168 -0.19 5.98 5.11
C THR A 168 0.68 5.42 3.97
N TYR A 169 1.79 6.07 3.68
CA TYR A 169 2.76 5.59 2.70
C TYR A 169 3.96 4.99 3.43
N ILE A 170 4.33 3.77 3.07
CA ILE A 170 5.39 3.01 3.71
C ILE A 170 6.59 3.01 2.78
N SER A 171 7.70 3.56 3.26
CA SER A 171 8.98 3.54 2.56
C SER A 171 9.84 2.45 3.19
N PRO A 172 9.94 1.27 2.56
CA PRO A 172 10.79 0.20 3.08
C PRO A 172 12.25 0.62 3.03
N ALA A 173 13.03 0.20 4.03
CA ALA A 173 14.48 0.37 3.98
C ALA A 173 15.05 -0.48 2.83
N GLY A 174 16.08 0.05 2.16
CA GLY A 174 16.93 -0.77 1.30
C GLY A 174 17.79 -1.74 2.12
N ASP A 175 18.09 -2.88 1.57
CA ASP A 175 19.07 -3.83 2.13
C ASP A 175 20.49 -3.36 1.84
#